data_129bbe1fda70e9ddfbc6d3ef0aeaceca
#
_entry.id   129bbe1fda70e9ddfbc6d3ef0aeaceca
#
_cell.length_a   1.000
_cell.length_b   1.000
_cell.length_c   1.000
_cell.angle_alpha   90.00
_cell.angle_beta   90.00
_cell.angle_gamma   90.00
#
_symmetry.space_group_name_H-M   'P 1'
#
loop_
_entity.id
_entity.type
_entity.pdbx_description
1 polymer ?
#
loop_
_entity_poly.entity_id
_entity_poly.type
_entity_poly.pdbx_seq_one_letter_code
_entity_poly.pdbx_strand_id
1 'polypeptide(L)'
;MLKRVELLGKSIALTALLSITSITVASAYDPVESYKLYSHMKLLDDKQYRCLVILWRSESQWNPKAKNPKSSAYGIPQLLKMKETNPYKQIDLGLKYIAKRYVNPCAALDHHKKVGHY
;
A
#
# COMPACT_ATOMS: atom_id res chain seq x y z
N MET A 1 45.85 19.70 69.29
CA MET A 1 44.56 20.08 68.80
C MET A 1 44.38 19.57 67.38
N LEU A 2 43.61 18.51 67.24
CA LEU A 2 43.31 17.97 65.92
C LEU A 2 42.07 18.67 65.38
N LYS A 3 42.28 19.53 64.35
CA LYS A 3 41.16 20.08 63.61
C LYS A 3 40.60 18.97 62.71
N ARG A 4 39.38 18.54 63.01
CA ARG A 4 38.63 17.70 62.07
C ARG A 4 38.31 18.56 60.87
N VAL A 5 38.92 18.21 59.74
CA VAL A 5 38.47 18.70 58.45
C VAL A 5 37.25 17.86 58.10
N GLU A 6 36.05 18.40 58.28
CA GLU A 6 34.86 17.82 57.75
C GLU A 6 34.87 18.05 56.23
N LEU A 7 35.24 17.02 55.52
CA LEU A 7 34.96 16.98 54.08
C LEU A 7 33.45 16.79 53.91
N LEU A 8 32.77 17.88 53.82
CA LEU A 8 31.41 17.87 53.28
C LEU A 8 31.46 17.47 51.81
N GLY A 9 31.40 16.17 51.60
CA GLY A 9 31.16 15.63 50.28
C GLY A 9 29.80 16.08 49.78
N LYS A 10 29.74 17.17 49.05
CA LYS A 10 28.56 17.50 48.28
C LYS A 10 28.47 16.48 47.18
N SER A 11 27.69 15.42 47.42
CA SER A 11 27.23 14.52 46.37
C SER A 11 26.37 15.34 45.41
N ILE A 12 26.96 15.78 44.32
CA ILE A 12 26.15 16.28 43.22
C ILE A 12 25.57 15.03 42.58
N ALA A 13 24.35 14.67 42.96
CA ALA A 13 23.58 13.68 42.23
C ALA A 13 23.22 14.31 40.87
N LEU A 14 24.04 13.98 39.87
CA LEU A 14 23.71 14.32 38.50
C LEU A 14 22.59 13.36 38.04
N THR A 15 21.35 13.72 38.34
CA THR A 15 20.20 13.04 37.75
C THR A 15 20.14 13.44 36.29
N ALA A 16 20.79 12.65 35.44
CA ALA A 16 20.58 12.76 34.01
C ALA A 16 19.11 12.34 33.73
N LEU A 17 18.25 13.32 33.59
CA LEU A 17 16.92 13.14 33.05
C LEU A 17 17.10 12.73 31.58
N LEU A 18 17.15 11.43 31.33
CA LEU A 18 16.96 10.85 29.99
C LEU A 18 15.50 11.12 29.61
N SER A 19 15.27 12.27 28.96
CA SER A 19 14.03 12.51 28.27
C SER A 19 14.01 11.57 27.06
N ILE A 20 13.36 10.41 27.23
CA ILE A 20 13.03 9.51 26.15
C ILE A 20 11.95 10.26 25.34
N THR A 21 12.38 10.98 24.30
CA THR A 21 11.46 11.47 23.29
C THR A 21 11.00 10.25 22.52
N SER A 22 9.81 9.75 22.83
CA SER A 22 9.15 8.73 22.04
C SER A 22 8.88 9.33 20.68
N ILE A 23 9.73 9.01 19.70
CA ILE A 23 9.45 9.32 18.31
C ILE A 23 8.34 8.36 17.90
N THR A 24 7.09 8.78 18.00
CA THR A 24 5.98 8.09 17.37
C THR A 24 6.12 8.34 15.87
N VAL A 25 6.73 7.41 15.18
CA VAL A 25 6.64 7.36 13.73
C VAL A 25 5.19 6.98 13.43
N ALA A 26 4.34 7.97 13.22
CA ALA A 26 3.03 7.74 12.64
C ALA A 26 3.29 7.29 11.19
N SER A 27 3.34 5.98 10.98
CA SER A 27 3.29 5.40 9.64
C SER A 27 1.95 5.82 9.04
N ALA A 28 1.98 6.71 8.04
CA ALA A 28 0.78 7.05 7.29
C ALA A 28 0.28 5.77 6.61
N TYR A 29 -0.89 5.28 7.00
CA TYR A 29 -1.52 4.12 6.40
C TYR A 29 -1.90 4.45 4.97
N ASP A 30 -1.27 3.79 4.01
CA ASP A 30 -1.66 3.85 2.60
C ASP A 30 -2.59 2.67 2.28
N PRO A 31 -3.88 2.92 2.03
CA PRO A 31 -4.82 1.85 1.71
C PRO A 31 -4.44 1.09 0.43
N VAL A 32 -3.70 1.71 -0.48
CA VAL A 32 -3.25 1.08 -1.73
C VAL A 32 -2.35 -0.13 -1.45
N GLU A 33 -1.51 -0.06 -0.44
CA GLU A 33 -0.67 -1.21 -0.07
C GLU A 33 -1.50 -2.40 0.42
N SER A 34 -2.61 -2.15 1.11
CA SER A 34 -3.56 -3.21 1.50
C SER A 34 -4.25 -3.83 0.29
N TYR A 35 -4.62 -3.03 -0.71
CA TYR A 35 -5.22 -3.54 -1.95
C TYR A 35 -4.25 -4.42 -2.73
N LYS A 36 -3.01 -3.99 -2.82
CA LYS A 36 -1.94 -4.76 -3.47
C LYS A 36 -1.68 -6.08 -2.74
N LEU A 37 -1.56 -6.04 -1.41
CA LEU A 37 -1.37 -7.25 -0.59
C LEU A 37 -2.52 -8.24 -0.79
N TYR A 38 -3.75 -7.77 -0.75
CA TYR A 38 -4.93 -8.60 -1.02
C TYR A 38 -4.86 -9.28 -2.39
N SER A 39 -4.50 -8.52 -3.41
CA SER A 39 -4.34 -9.05 -4.79
C SER A 39 -3.24 -10.10 -4.88
N HIS A 40 -2.12 -9.87 -4.20
CA HIS A 40 -1.00 -10.83 -4.15
C HIS A 40 -1.44 -12.15 -3.50
N MET A 41 -2.17 -12.07 -2.39
CA MET A 41 -2.70 -13.26 -1.71
C MET A 41 -3.72 -14.03 -2.57
N LYS A 42 -4.49 -13.33 -3.40
CA LYS A 42 -5.44 -13.97 -4.32
C LYS A 42 -4.75 -14.68 -5.49
N LEU A 43 -3.69 -14.09 -6.03
CA LEU A 43 -2.96 -14.64 -7.18
C LEU A 43 -2.04 -15.80 -6.80
N LEU A 44 -1.41 -15.76 -5.63
CA LEU A 44 -0.40 -16.74 -5.17
C LEU A 44 0.74 -16.96 -6.17
N ASP A 45 1.08 -15.92 -6.96
CA ASP A 45 2.08 -15.95 -8.02
C ASP A 45 2.75 -14.57 -8.12
N ASP A 46 4.02 -14.50 -7.75
CA ASP A 46 4.78 -13.24 -7.69
C ASP A 46 4.94 -12.58 -9.05
N LYS A 47 5.12 -13.36 -10.11
CA LYS A 47 5.26 -12.84 -11.47
C LYS A 47 3.96 -12.19 -11.93
N GLN A 48 2.85 -12.89 -11.77
CA GLN A 48 1.54 -12.38 -12.14
C GLN A 48 1.15 -11.17 -11.29
N TYR A 49 1.48 -11.17 -10.02
CA TYR A 49 1.27 -10.03 -9.14
C TYR A 49 2.03 -8.79 -9.62
N ARG A 50 3.31 -8.91 -10.00
CA ARG A 50 4.08 -7.76 -10.53
C ARG A 50 3.45 -7.20 -11.80
N CYS A 51 2.98 -8.06 -12.69
CA CYS A 51 2.24 -7.62 -13.89
C CYS A 51 0.95 -6.88 -13.52
N LEU A 52 0.21 -7.37 -12.55
CA LEU A 52 -1.02 -6.74 -12.08
C LEU A 52 -0.76 -5.35 -11.48
N VAL A 53 0.30 -5.22 -10.68
CA VAL A 53 0.68 -3.93 -10.09
C VAL A 53 0.92 -2.87 -11.17
N ILE A 54 1.62 -3.23 -12.23
CA ILE A 54 1.89 -2.34 -13.36
C ILE A 54 0.61 -2.01 -14.12
N LEU A 55 -0.19 -3.03 -14.43
CA LEU A 55 -1.44 -2.87 -15.18
C LEU A 55 -2.41 -1.92 -14.48
N TRP A 56 -2.72 -2.17 -13.21
CA TRP A 56 -3.69 -1.34 -12.49
C TRP A 56 -3.14 0.00 -12.02
N ARG A 57 -1.82 0.16 -11.96
CA ARG A 57 -1.20 1.50 -11.86
C ARG A 57 -1.50 2.33 -13.10
N SER A 58 -1.36 1.76 -14.28
CA SER A 58 -1.67 2.43 -15.55
C SER A 58 -3.16 2.74 -15.71
N GLU A 59 -4.03 1.85 -15.23
CA GLU A 59 -5.48 2.01 -15.37
C GLU A 59 -6.06 3.05 -14.41
N SER A 60 -5.71 2.98 -13.15
CA SER A 60 -6.39 3.74 -12.09
C SER A 60 -5.47 4.27 -11.00
N GLN A 61 -4.16 3.97 -11.05
CA GLN A 61 -3.24 4.17 -9.92
C GLN A 61 -3.75 3.48 -8.64
N TRP A 62 -4.43 2.32 -8.79
CA TRP A 62 -5.06 1.60 -7.68
C TRP A 62 -6.13 2.38 -6.92
N ASN A 63 -6.71 3.41 -7.54
CA ASN A 63 -7.74 4.22 -6.93
C ASN A 63 -9.12 3.59 -7.14
N PRO A 64 -9.81 3.16 -6.06
CA PRO A 64 -11.14 2.55 -6.17
C PRO A 64 -12.23 3.51 -6.64
N LYS A 65 -11.96 4.81 -6.68
CA LYS A 65 -12.88 5.87 -7.13
C LYS A 65 -12.51 6.44 -8.50
N ALA A 66 -11.51 5.86 -9.17
CA ALA A 66 -11.09 6.34 -10.48
C ALA A 66 -12.21 6.22 -11.50
N LYS A 67 -12.50 7.31 -12.18
CA LYS A 67 -13.50 7.38 -13.26
C LYS A 67 -12.82 7.71 -14.58
N ASN A 68 -13.22 7.02 -15.64
CA ASN A 68 -12.82 7.39 -16.98
C ASN A 68 -13.83 8.41 -17.53
N PRO A 69 -13.39 9.63 -17.97
CA PRO A 69 -14.30 10.66 -18.46
C PRO A 69 -14.94 10.31 -19.81
N LYS A 70 -14.39 9.32 -20.53
CA LYS A 70 -14.83 8.93 -21.89
C LYS A 70 -15.60 7.61 -21.94
N SER A 71 -15.76 6.91 -20.82
CA SER A 71 -16.44 5.63 -20.80
C SER A 71 -17.08 5.35 -19.43
N SER A 72 -17.72 4.21 -19.29
CA SER A 72 -18.28 3.74 -18.02
C SER A 72 -17.26 2.99 -17.13
N ALA A 73 -15.97 2.97 -17.50
CA ALA A 73 -14.92 2.33 -16.73
C ALA A 73 -14.76 3.02 -15.37
N TYR A 74 -14.69 2.21 -14.32
CA TYR A 74 -14.63 2.70 -12.94
C TYR A 74 -13.82 1.76 -12.04
N GLY A 75 -13.20 2.35 -11.02
CA GLY A 75 -12.55 1.63 -9.94
C GLY A 75 -11.13 1.17 -10.27
N ILE A 76 -10.57 0.37 -9.37
CA ILE A 76 -9.19 -0.12 -9.49
C ILE A 76 -8.94 -0.82 -10.84
N PRO A 77 -9.79 -1.77 -11.28
CA PRO A 77 -9.56 -2.49 -12.53
C PRO A 77 -10.08 -1.75 -13.77
N GLN A 78 -10.75 -0.62 -13.64
CA GLN A 78 -11.36 0.13 -14.74
C GLN A 78 -12.28 -0.74 -15.61
N LEU A 79 -13.15 -1.52 -14.99
CA LEU A 79 -14.14 -2.32 -15.71
C LEU A 79 -15.31 -1.46 -16.15
N LEU A 80 -15.81 -1.73 -17.35
CA LEU A 80 -17.00 -1.07 -17.89
C LEU A 80 -18.22 -1.39 -17.03
N LYS A 81 -19.08 -0.38 -16.83
CA LYS A 81 -20.32 -0.50 -16.04
C LYS A 81 -20.11 -0.97 -14.59
N MET A 82 -18.91 -0.78 -14.06
CA MET A 82 -18.60 -1.12 -12.67
C MET A 82 -19.46 -0.27 -11.73
N LYS A 83 -20.22 -0.93 -10.87
CA LYS A 83 -21.04 -0.30 -9.82
C LYS A 83 -20.52 -0.62 -8.41
N GLU A 84 -19.64 -1.58 -8.29
CA GLU A 84 -19.07 -1.99 -7.00
C GLU A 84 -18.16 -0.89 -6.46
N THR A 85 -18.41 -0.46 -5.23
CA THR A 85 -17.62 0.59 -4.55
C THR A 85 -16.61 0.05 -3.55
N ASN A 86 -16.78 -1.20 -3.10
CA ASN A 86 -15.81 -1.83 -2.19
C ASN A 86 -14.53 -2.18 -2.95
N PRO A 87 -13.35 -1.67 -2.53
CA PRO A 87 -12.10 -1.89 -3.25
C PRO A 87 -11.73 -3.36 -3.42
N TYR A 88 -11.94 -4.16 -2.40
CA TYR A 88 -11.58 -5.59 -2.44
C TYR A 88 -12.49 -6.38 -3.37
N LYS A 89 -13.77 -6.04 -3.41
CA LYS A 89 -14.72 -6.62 -4.37
C LYS A 89 -14.42 -6.16 -5.80
N GLN A 90 -13.98 -4.93 -6.00
CA GLN A 90 -13.47 -4.47 -7.30
C GLN A 90 -12.29 -5.31 -7.76
N ILE A 91 -11.35 -5.60 -6.85
CA ILE A 91 -10.20 -6.46 -7.13
C ILE A 91 -10.66 -7.87 -7.54
N ASP A 92 -11.57 -8.47 -6.80
CA ASP A 92 -12.11 -9.80 -7.13
C ASP A 92 -12.75 -9.83 -8.54
N LEU A 93 -13.54 -8.82 -8.87
CA LEU A 93 -14.15 -8.67 -10.18
C LEU A 93 -13.10 -8.45 -11.28
N GLY A 94 -12.10 -7.65 -11.02
CA GLY A 94 -10.99 -7.41 -11.94
C GLY A 94 -10.16 -8.65 -12.22
N LEU A 95 -9.81 -9.41 -11.19
CA LEU A 95 -9.09 -10.68 -11.34
C LEU A 95 -9.91 -11.72 -12.11
N LYS A 96 -11.20 -11.79 -11.85
CA LYS A 96 -12.12 -12.67 -12.58
C LYS A 96 -12.20 -12.29 -14.07
N TYR A 97 -12.29 -11.01 -14.37
CA TYR A 97 -12.29 -10.50 -15.74
C TYR A 97 -11.00 -10.86 -16.47
N ILE A 98 -9.84 -10.64 -15.84
CA ILE A 98 -8.54 -10.98 -16.41
C ILE A 98 -8.43 -12.47 -16.68
N ALA A 99 -8.80 -13.32 -15.72
CA ALA A 99 -8.76 -14.77 -15.88
C ALA A 99 -9.61 -15.25 -17.05
N LYS A 100 -10.80 -14.68 -17.21
CA LYS A 100 -11.72 -15.06 -18.29
C LYS A 100 -11.26 -14.59 -19.66
N ARG A 101 -10.71 -13.38 -19.77
CA ARG A 101 -10.40 -12.75 -21.05
C ARG A 101 -8.95 -12.94 -21.51
N TYR A 102 -8.01 -12.98 -20.57
CA TYR A 102 -6.57 -12.97 -20.86
C TYR A 102 -5.81 -14.15 -20.25
N VAL A 103 -6.46 -14.98 -19.49
CA VAL A 103 -5.88 -16.07 -18.70
C VAL A 103 -5.16 -15.58 -17.44
N ASN A 104 -4.27 -14.58 -17.55
CA ASN A 104 -3.49 -14.08 -16.42
C ASN A 104 -3.13 -12.59 -16.57
N PRO A 105 -2.68 -11.94 -15.46
CA PRO A 105 -2.32 -10.53 -15.46
C PRO A 105 -1.19 -10.13 -16.43
N CYS A 106 -0.19 -10.98 -16.63
CA CYS A 106 0.90 -10.66 -17.55
C CYS A 106 0.41 -10.63 -19.01
N ALA A 107 -0.49 -11.51 -19.39
CA ALA A 107 -1.12 -11.49 -20.71
C ALA A 107 -2.01 -10.24 -20.89
N ALA A 108 -2.76 -9.86 -19.86
CA ALA A 108 -3.55 -8.63 -19.86
C ALA A 108 -2.67 -7.38 -19.99
N LEU A 109 -1.54 -7.34 -19.28
CA LEU A 109 -0.56 -6.26 -19.38
C LEU A 109 0.05 -6.15 -20.77
N ASP A 110 0.41 -7.27 -21.38
CA ASP A 110 0.94 -7.30 -22.76
C ASP A 110 -0.08 -6.73 -23.76
N HIS A 111 -1.35 -7.10 -23.61
CA HIS A 111 -2.42 -6.54 -24.42
C HIS A 111 -2.57 -5.03 -24.21
N HIS A 112 -2.56 -4.58 -22.95
CA HIS A 112 -2.63 -3.17 -22.60
C HIS A 112 -1.48 -2.35 -23.22
N LYS A 113 -0.26 -2.87 -23.19
CA LYS A 113 0.90 -2.23 -23.81
C LYS A 113 0.77 -2.07 -25.32
N LYS A 114 0.09 -3.01 -25.98
CA LYS A 114 -0.09 -2.99 -27.44
C LYS A 114 -1.22 -2.06 -27.90
N VAL A 115 -2.31 -2.00 -27.16
CA VAL A 115 -3.55 -1.31 -27.60
C VAL A 115 -4.02 -0.19 -26.65
N GLY A 116 -3.36 0.01 -25.51
CA GLY A 116 -3.68 1.07 -24.55
C GLY A 116 -4.84 0.78 -23.60
N HIS A 117 -5.45 -0.39 -23.68
CA HIS A 117 -6.51 -0.87 -22.78
C HIS A 117 -6.49 -2.40 -22.67
N TYR A 118 -7.25 -2.92 -21.73
CA TYR A 118 -7.42 -4.36 -21.59
C TYR A 118 -8.89 -4.74 -21.40
#